data_17db806477b4e939ea93884faed28bcd
#
_entry.id   17db806477b4e939ea93884faed28bcd
#
_cell.length_a   1.000
_cell.length_b   1.000
_cell.length_c   1.000
_cell.angle_alpha   90.00
_cell.angle_beta   90.00
_cell.angle_gamma   90.00
#
_symmetry.space_group_name_H-M   'P 1'
#
loop_
_entity.id
_entity.type
_entity.pdbx_description
1 polymer ?
#
loop_
_entity_poly.entity_id
_entity_poly.type
_entity_poly.pdbx_seq_one_letter_code
_entity_poly.pdbx_strand_id
1 'polypeptide(L)'
;MLSGRCLATLALLALGAMAVPAHAATIQIVMENLVISPAEESAKVGDTIEWVNKDVFAHTATAKNGDFDVTIAPKKTVKSVLTKAGTVDYYCRYHPNMKAVLTIAP
;
A
#
# COMPACT_ATOMS: atom_id res chain seq x y z
N MET A 1 29.07 -42.03 -38.61
CA MET A 1 28.70 -41.56 -38.48
C MET A 1 28.00 -40.86 -37.76
N LEU A 2 27.82 -40.39 -37.38
CA LEU A 2 27.27 -39.85 -36.90
C LEU A 2 26.69 -39.08 -36.21
N SER A 3 26.62 -38.81 -35.90
CA SER A 3 26.10 -38.36 -35.36
C SER A 3 25.61 -37.52 -34.63
N GLY A 4 25.50 -37.20 -34.39
CA GLY A 4 25.08 -36.56 -33.81
C GLY A 4 24.37 -35.74 -33.27
N ARG A 5 24.22 -35.58 -33.12
CA ARG A 5 23.51 -34.98 -32.80
C ARG A 5 23.11 -34.28 -31.88
N CYS A 6 22.96 -33.91 -31.50
CA CYS A 6 22.58 -33.29 -30.80
C CYS A 6 21.83 -32.58 -30.27
N LEU A 7 21.70 -32.32 -30.14
CA LEU A 7 20.98 -31.85 -29.66
C LEU A 7 20.65 -31.06 -28.80
N ALA A 8 20.65 -30.90 -28.58
CA ALA A 8 20.41 -30.27 -27.87
C ALA A 8 19.66 -29.38 -27.45
N THR A 9 19.59 -29.19 -27.43
CA THR A 9 18.94 -28.47 -27.17
C THR A 9 18.28 -27.83 -26.39
N LEU A 10 18.11 -27.76 -26.25
CA LEU A 10 17.37 -27.28 -25.71
C LEU A 10 17.07 -26.58 -24.82
N ALA A 11 17.12 -26.47 -24.63
CA ALA A 11 16.88 -26.01 -23.87
C ALA A 11 16.42 -25.03 -23.34
N LEU A 12 16.32 -24.83 -23.13
CA LEU A 12 15.93 -24.09 -22.64
C LEU A 12 15.19 -23.31 -22.22
N LEU A 13 15.17 -23.09 -22.43
CA LEU A 13 14.53 -22.52 -22.40
C LEU A 13 13.89 -22.02 -21.56
N ALA A 14 13.62 -22.08 -21.19
CA ALA A 14 12.91 -21.94 -20.38
C ALA A 14 12.93 -21.02 -19.52
N LEU A 15 12.98 -20.85 -19.34
CA LEU A 15 13.16 -20.21 -18.57
C LEU A 15 12.58 -19.16 -18.39
N GLY A 16 12.57 -18.85 -18.57
CA GLY A 16 12.29 -17.82 -18.31
C GLY A 16 11.20 -17.42 -17.71
N ALA A 17 10.46 -17.82 -17.65
CA ALA A 17 9.26 -17.34 -17.27
C ALA A 17 9.04 -17.20 -15.85
N MET A 18 9.97 -17.01 -15.15
CA MET A 18 9.77 -16.81 -13.75
C MET A 18 9.27 -15.43 -13.53
N ALA A 19 8.00 -15.30 -13.43
CA ALA A 19 7.45 -14.05 -12.92
C ALA A 19 7.84 -13.92 -11.47
N VAL A 20 8.54 -12.86 -11.15
CA VAL A 20 8.82 -12.54 -9.75
C VAL A 20 7.58 -11.91 -9.16
N PRO A 21 7.01 -12.50 -8.11
CA PRO A 21 5.85 -11.87 -7.47
C PRO A 21 6.23 -10.49 -6.96
N ALA A 22 5.38 -9.55 -7.20
CA ALA A 22 5.55 -8.22 -6.63
C ALA A 22 5.40 -8.37 -5.10
N HIS A 23 6.38 -7.85 -4.37
CA HIS A 23 6.29 -7.83 -2.93
C HIS A 23 5.37 -6.70 -2.50
N ALA A 24 4.53 -6.99 -1.52
CA ALA A 24 3.74 -5.97 -0.88
C ALA A 24 4.66 -5.05 -0.08
N ALA A 25 4.38 -3.77 -0.16
CA ALA A 25 5.14 -2.76 0.56
C ALA A 25 4.44 -2.42 1.87
N THR A 26 5.22 -1.87 2.80
CA THR A 26 4.69 -1.21 3.98
C THR A 26 4.97 0.26 3.84
N ILE A 27 3.92 1.07 3.89
CA ILE A 27 3.97 2.50 3.64
C ILE A 27 3.55 3.21 4.91
N GLN A 28 4.38 4.13 5.41
CA GLN A 28 4.03 4.94 6.56
C GLN A 28 3.30 6.21 6.13
N ILE A 29 2.21 6.49 6.80
CA ILE A 29 1.50 7.77 6.72
C ILE A 29 1.46 8.34 8.12
N VAL A 30 1.97 9.56 8.27
CA VAL A 30 2.16 10.19 9.57
C VAL A 30 1.12 11.27 9.77
N MET A 31 0.52 11.28 10.95
CA MET A 31 -0.40 12.32 11.40
C MET A 31 0.25 13.07 12.54
N GLU A 32 0.60 14.32 12.28
CA GLU A 32 1.32 15.16 13.23
C GLU A 32 0.93 16.61 13.04
N ASN A 33 0.69 17.31 14.12
CA ASN A 33 0.28 18.73 14.12
C ASN A 33 -0.97 18.96 13.26
N LEU A 34 -1.91 18.00 13.33
CA LEU A 34 -3.16 18.06 12.57
C LEU A 34 -2.96 18.03 11.05
N VAL A 35 -1.87 17.41 10.60
CA VAL A 35 -1.54 17.26 9.18
C VAL A 35 -1.29 15.78 8.88
N ILE A 36 -1.76 15.33 7.74
CA ILE A 36 -1.49 13.99 7.23
C ILE A 36 -0.36 14.09 6.21
N SER A 37 0.70 13.32 6.40
CA SER A 37 1.88 13.36 5.53
C SER A 37 2.27 11.94 5.09
N PRO A 38 2.47 11.71 3.81
CA PRO A 38 2.27 12.67 2.73
C PRO A 38 0.78 12.86 2.43
N ALA A 39 0.43 14.01 1.88
CA ALA A 39 -0.96 14.31 1.55
C ALA A 39 -1.45 13.52 0.34
N GLU A 40 -0.53 13.02 -0.46
CA GLU A 40 -0.83 12.16 -1.61
C GLU A 40 0.16 10.99 -1.57
N GLU A 41 -0.35 9.79 -1.67
CA GLU A 41 0.46 8.57 -1.65
C GLU A 41 -0.05 7.57 -2.65
N SER A 42 0.88 6.82 -3.25
CA SER A 42 0.57 5.74 -4.18
C SER A 42 0.86 4.41 -3.52
N ALA A 43 -0.01 3.46 -3.76
CA ALA A 43 0.09 2.13 -3.18
C ALA A 43 -0.52 1.11 -4.13
N LYS A 44 -0.52 -0.16 -3.74
CA LYS A 44 -1.15 -1.25 -4.47
C LYS A 44 -2.03 -2.05 -3.52
N VAL A 45 -2.99 -2.72 -4.07
CA VAL A 45 -3.75 -3.74 -3.32
C VAL A 45 -2.76 -4.75 -2.74
N GLY A 46 -2.91 -5.06 -1.47
CA GLY A 46 -2.00 -5.93 -0.74
C GLY A 46 -0.93 -5.20 0.06
N ASP A 47 -0.72 -3.92 -0.22
CA ASP A 47 0.20 -3.13 0.59
C ASP A 47 -0.39 -2.88 1.97
N THR A 48 0.49 -2.68 2.93
CA THR A 48 0.12 -2.33 4.31
C THR A 48 0.39 -0.85 4.53
N ILE A 49 -0.59 -0.15 5.08
CA ILE A 49 -0.39 1.22 5.56
C ILE A 49 -0.14 1.16 7.06
N GLU A 50 0.93 1.79 7.49
CA GLU A 50 1.18 2.09 8.89
C GLU A 50 0.72 3.52 9.16
N TRP A 51 -0.40 3.65 9.85
CA TRP A 51 -0.93 4.94 10.27
C TRP A 51 -0.25 5.33 11.59
N VAL A 52 0.60 6.34 11.55
CA VAL A 52 1.40 6.75 12.70
C VAL A 52 0.86 8.06 13.24
N ASN A 53 0.25 8.02 14.42
CA ASN A 53 -0.25 9.23 15.08
C ASN A 53 0.79 9.75 16.07
N LYS A 54 1.37 10.90 15.77
CA LYS A 54 2.36 11.54 16.62
C LYS A 54 1.74 12.61 17.54
N ASP A 55 0.46 12.86 17.40
CA ASP A 55 -0.23 13.86 18.22
C ASP A 55 -0.71 13.29 19.54
N VAL A 56 -1.10 14.18 20.43
CA VAL A 56 -1.67 13.81 21.73
C VAL A 56 -3.18 13.61 21.66
N PHE A 57 -3.77 13.75 20.47
CA PHE A 57 -5.20 13.51 20.25
C PHE A 57 -5.37 12.24 19.42
N ALA A 58 -6.52 11.62 19.52
CA ALA A 58 -6.88 10.54 18.60
C ALA A 58 -7.15 11.12 17.21
N HIS A 59 -6.81 10.36 16.19
CA HIS A 59 -7.14 10.66 14.79
C HIS A 59 -7.84 9.48 14.15
N THR A 60 -8.42 9.72 12.97
CA THR A 60 -8.93 8.63 12.15
C THR A 60 -8.40 8.77 10.74
N ALA A 61 -8.33 7.66 10.03
CA ALA A 61 -8.16 7.64 8.59
C ALA A 61 -9.46 7.07 8.02
N THR A 62 -10.33 7.95 7.55
CA THR A 62 -11.68 7.59 7.16
C THR A 62 -11.86 7.87 5.67
N ALA A 63 -12.00 6.80 4.89
CA ALA A 63 -12.24 6.93 3.45
C ALA A 63 -13.63 7.49 3.20
N LYS A 64 -13.72 8.48 2.31
CA LYS A 64 -15.02 9.08 1.98
C LYS A 64 -15.93 8.08 1.27
N ASN A 65 -15.35 7.11 0.57
CA ASN A 65 -16.13 6.08 -0.11
C ASN A 65 -16.44 4.86 0.76
N GLY A 66 -16.00 4.87 2.03
CA GLY A 66 -16.28 3.78 2.95
C GLY A 66 -15.33 2.60 2.90
N ASP A 67 -14.28 2.64 2.07
CA ASP A 67 -13.37 1.51 1.91
C ASP A 67 -12.59 1.19 3.18
N PHE A 68 -12.32 2.19 4.01
CA PHE A 68 -11.68 1.96 5.31
C PHE A 68 -12.06 3.05 6.31
N ASP A 69 -11.95 2.71 7.58
CA ASP A 69 -12.21 3.63 8.68
C ASP A 69 -11.39 3.16 9.88
N VAL A 70 -10.25 3.78 10.08
CA VAL A 70 -9.27 3.36 11.08
C VAL A 70 -9.17 4.42 12.14
N THR A 71 -9.25 4.03 13.41
CA THR A 71 -9.03 4.94 14.53
C THR A 71 -7.62 4.72 15.07
N ILE A 72 -6.86 5.80 15.19
CA ILE A 72 -5.49 5.74 15.68
C ILE A 72 -5.41 6.54 16.98
N ALA A 73 -5.26 5.84 18.10
CA ALA A 73 -5.15 6.48 19.41
C ALA A 73 -3.92 7.38 19.49
N PRO A 74 -3.89 8.33 20.42
CA PRO A 74 -2.75 9.24 20.57
C PRO A 74 -1.44 8.47 20.70
N LYS A 75 -0.44 8.89 19.94
CA LYS A 75 0.92 8.34 19.99
C LYS A 75 1.00 6.87 19.58
N LYS A 76 0.00 6.34 18.91
CA LYS A 76 -0.03 4.94 18.48
C LYS A 76 0.13 4.80 16.99
N THR A 77 0.45 3.59 16.56
CA THR A 77 0.51 3.18 15.17
C THR A 77 -0.45 2.03 14.95
N VAL A 78 -1.23 2.11 13.88
CA VAL A 78 -2.16 1.06 13.48
C VAL A 78 -1.83 0.67 12.05
N LYS A 79 -1.87 -0.63 11.77
CA LYS A 79 -1.62 -1.15 10.42
C LYS A 79 -2.92 -1.58 9.78
N SER A 80 -3.05 -1.35 8.50
CA SER A 80 -4.15 -1.89 7.72
C SER A 80 -3.68 -2.29 6.34
N VAL A 81 -4.23 -3.38 5.81
CA VAL A 81 -3.92 -3.88 4.48
C VAL A 81 -4.94 -3.32 3.50
N LEU A 82 -4.45 -2.81 2.37
CA LEU A 82 -5.31 -2.27 1.33
C LEU A 82 -5.90 -3.41 0.51
N THR A 83 -7.22 -3.42 0.37
CA THR A 83 -7.93 -4.51 -0.30
C THR A 83 -8.65 -4.09 -1.56
N LYS A 84 -8.79 -2.79 -1.82
CA LYS A 84 -9.53 -2.27 -2.97
C LYS A 84 -8.73 -1.24 -3.72
N ALA A 85 -8.70 -1.36 -5.05
CA ALA A 85 -8.05 -0.40 -5.91
C ALA A 85 -8.92 0.84 -6.09
N GLY A 86 -8.30 1.96 -6.41
CA GLY A 86 -8.99 3.21 -6.72
C GLY A 86 -8.29 4.40 -6.14
N THR A 87 -8.78 5.57 -6.49
CA THR A 87 -8.35 6.83 -5.89
C THR A 87 -9.29 7.15 -4.74
N VAL A 88 -8.75 7.24 -3.54
CA VAL A 88 -9.54 7.34 -2.32
C VAL A 88 -9.20 8.61 -1.58
N ASP A 89 -10.18 9.51 -1.48
CA ASP A 89 -10.09 10.65 -0.58
C ASP A 89 -10.39 10.18 0.83
N TYR A 90 -9.59 10.61 1.79
CA TYR A 90 -9.82 10.28 3.19
C TYR A 90 -9.49 11.45 4.10
N TYR A 91 -9.95 11.39 5.32
CA TYR A 91 -9.86 12.49 6.27
C TYR A 91 -9.94 11.97 7.69
N CYS A 92 -9.67 12.86 8.65
CA CYS A 92 -9.89 12.58 10.06
C CYS A 92 -11.28 13.08 10.47
N ARG A 93 -12.10 12.20 11.04
CA ARG A 93 -13.46 12.58 11.46
C ARG A 93 -13.49 13.62 12.58
N TYR A 94 -12.45 13.66 13.38
CA TYR A 94 -12.37 14.62 14.49
C TYR A 94 -11.85 15.99 14.07
N HIS A 95 -11.13 16.04 12.97
CA HIS A 95 -10.49 17.24 12.45
C HIS A 95 -10.64 17.25 10.93
N PRO A 96 -11.82 17.62 10.41
CA PRO A 96 -12.12 17.42 8.99
C PRO A 96 -11.19 18.12 7.99
N ASN A 97 -10.39 19.10 8.46
CA ASN A 97 -9.38 19.72 7.61
C ASN A 97 -8.15 18.85 7.40
N MET A 98 -7.97 17.81 8.22
CA MET A 98 -6.94 16.79 7.98
C MET A 98 -7.44 15.86 6.89
N LYS A 99 -6.91 16.00 5.70
CA LYS A 99 -7.37 15.22 4.54
C LYS A 99 -6.21 14.90 3.62
N ALA A 100 -6.36 13.82 2.88
CA ALA A 100 -5.32 13.30 2.01
C ALA A 100 -5.93 12.39 0.95
N VAL A 101 -5.09 11.87 0.07
CA VAL A 101 -5.50 11.01 -1.03
C VAL A 101 -4.58 9.81 -1.12
N LEU A 102 -5.17 8.63 -1.27
CA LEU A 102 -4.46 7.40 -1.63
C LEU A 102 -4.86 6.99 -3.04
N THR A 103 -3.87 6.76 -3.88
CA THR A 103 -4.09 6.16 -5.20
C THR A 103 -3.62 4.72 -5.14
N ILE A 104 -4.54 3.78 -5.20
CA ILE A 104 -4.29 2.37 -4.98
C ILE A 104 -4.43 1.62 -6.30
N ALA A 105 -3.32 1.12 -6.82
CA ALA A 105 -3.31 0.29 -8.03
C ALA A 105 -3.79 -1.13 -7.71
N PRO A 106 -4.35 -1.82 -8.73
CA PRO A 106 -4.76 -3.20 -8.56
C PRO A 106 -3.60 -4.15 -8.29
#